data_c04fff7bc8683423d7deddf1459fc639
#
_entry.id   c04fff7bc8683423d7deddf1459fc639
#
_cell.length_a   1.000
_cell.length_b   1.000
_cell.length_c   1.000
_cell.angle_alpha   90.00
_cell.angle_beta   90.00
_cell.angle_gamma   90.00
#
_symmetry.space_group_name_H-M   'P 1'
#
loop_
_entity.id
_entity.type
_entity.pdbx_description
1 polymer ?
#
loop_
_entity_poly.entity_id
_entity_poly.type
_entity_poly.pdbx_seq_one_letter_code
_entity_poly.pdbx_strand_id
1 'polypeptide(L)'
;MATTKKTTTPTLTYEDRPDLLETFADNVQRMTFDGRTLRIEFCVARKDDPPTGQPARTGRSIPVVRLILDLDGAVDLFNKINNLQAALENAGVIRKTPTISA
;
A
#
# COMPACT_ATOMS: atom_id res chain seq x y z
N MET A 1 3.85 -27.29 -36.62
CA MET A 1 2.60 -26.68 -36.14
C MET A 1 2.75 -26.32 -34.69
N ALA A 2 2.72 -25.03 -34.39
CA ALA A 2 2.88 -24.57 -33.02
C ALA A 2 1.63 -24.91 -32.21
N THR A 3 1.76 -25.81 -31.28
CA THR A 3 0.71 -26.07 -30.31
C THR A 3 0.68 -24.92 -29.32
N THR A 4 -0.37 -24.14 -29.37
CA THR A 4 -0.60 -23.13 -28.35
C THR A 4 -0.75 -23.84 -27.00
N LYS A 5 0.24 -23.70 -26.17
CA LYS A 5 0.13 -24.15 -24.80
C LYS A 5 -0.98 -23.35 -24.14
N LYS A 6 -2.06 -24.01 -23.82
CA LYS A 6 -3.07 -23.41 -22.93
C LYS A 6 -2.42 -23.21 -21.58
N THR A 7 -2.13 -21.98 -21.25
CA THR A 7 -1.75 -21.61 -19.91
C THR A 7 -3.03 -21.69 -19.06
N THR A 8 -3.21 -22.79 -18.39
CA THR A 8 -4.28 -22.90 -17.41
C THR A 8 -3.87 -22.13 -16.18
N THR A 9 -4.56 -21.02 -15.95
CA THR A 9 -4.41 -20.29 -14.70
C THR A 9 -5.00 -21.15 -13.60
N PRO A 10 -4.24 -21.52 -12.57
CA PRO A 10 -4.80 -22.30 -11.47
C PRO A 10 -5.89 -21.51 -10.76
N THR A 11 -6.96 -22.22 -10.39
CA THR A 11 -7.99 -21.61 -9.57
C THR A 11 -7.53 -21.61 -8.12
N LEU A 12 -7.39 -20.41 -7.54
CA LEU A 12 -6.98 -20.27 -6.16
C LEU A 12 -8.20 -20.06 -5.28
N THR A 13 -8.30 -20.86 -4.23
CA THR A 13 -9.35 -20.72 -3.23
C THR A 13 -8.81 -19.94 -2.06
N TYR A 14 -9.54 -18.90 -1.65
CA TYR A 14 -9.13 -18.12 -0.48
C TYR A 14 -9.29 -18.96 0.78
N GLU A 15 -8.24 -19.02 1.57
CA GLU A 15 -8.23 -19.70 2.86
C GLU A 15 -7.70 -18.72 3.89
N ASP A 16 -8.55 -18.35 4.84
CA ASP A 16 -8.20 -17.36 5.85
C ASP A 16 -7.20 -17.91 6.86
N ARG A 17 -6.44 -17.00 7.42
CA ARG A 17 -5.53 -17.27 8.54
C ARG A 17 -5.92 -16.38 9.71
N PRO A 18 -6.87 -16.82 10.56
CA PRO A 18 -7.35 -15.97 11.64
C PRO A 18 -6.29 -15.66 12.72
N ASP A 19 -5.19 -16.41 12.73
CA ASP A 19 -4.05 -16.16 13.62
C ASP A 19 -3.13 -15.04 13.12
N LEU A 20 -3.35 -14.56 11.90
CA LEU A 20 -2.53 -13.48 11.35
C LEU A 20 -2.93 -12.15 11.97
N LEU A 21 -1.96 -11.47 12.57
CA LEU A 21 -2.20 -10.19 13.23
C LEU A 21 -2.19 -9.05 12.23
N GLU A 22 -3.10 -8.11 12.43
CA GLU A 22 -3.10 -6.87 11.66
C GLU A 22 -2.06 -5.93 12.24
N THR A 23 -1.38 -5.20 11.37
CA THR A 23 -0.36 -4.23 11.76
C THR A 23 -0.82 -2.84 11.37
N PHE A 24 -0.84 -1.93 12.33
CA PHE A 24 -1.19 -0.54 12.09
C PHE A 24 0.01 0.22 11.52
N ALA A 25 -0.27 1.05 10.53
CA ALA A 25 0.70 2.00 9.97
C ALA A 25 -0.05 3.28 9.62
N ASP A 26 0.60 4.42 9.79
CA ASP A 26 0.00 5.71 9.49
C ASP A 26 0.67 6.43 8.33
N ASN A 27 1.76 5.87 7.80
CA ASN A 27 2.39 6.47 6.64
C ASN A 27 3.18 5.43 5.84
N VAL A 28 3.44 5.78 4.58
CA VAL A 28 4.28 5.01 3.67
C VAL A 28 5.57 5.79 3.52
N GLN A 29 6.65 5.27 4.07
CA GLN A 29 7.93 5.96 4.08
C GLN A 29 8.64 5.85 2.74
N ARG A 30 8.54 4.70 2.11
CA ARG A 30 9.33 4.43 0.92
C ARG A 30 8.58 3.46 0.00
N MET A 31 8.69 3.72 -1.29
CA MET A 31 8.11 2.88 -2.32
C MET A 31 9.10 2.87 -3.47
N THR A 32 9.69 1.72 -3.74
CA THR A 32 10.72 1.60 -4.77
C THR A 32 10.45 0.41 -5.68
N PHE A 33 10.79 0.57 -6.95
CA PHE A 33 10.65 -0.48 -7.95
C PHE A 33 11.98 -0.69 -8.65
N ASP A 34 12.45 -1.94 -8.66
CA ASP A 34 13.74 -2.30 -9.24
C ASP A 34 13.64 -2.89 -10.64
N GLY A 35 12.46 -2.84 -11.27
CA GLY A 35 12.19 -3.45 -12.57
C GLY A 35 11.52 -4.81 -12.46
N ARG A 36 11.55 -5.46 -11.32
CA ARG A 36 10.94 -6.78 -11.08
C ARG A 36 10.06 -6.81 -9.85
N THR A 37 10.45 -6.11 -8.80
CA THR A 37 9.74 -6.13 -7.53
C THR A 37 9.43 -4.73 -7.04
N LEU A 38 8.27 -4.57 -6.44
CA LEU A 38 7.87 -3.37 -5.73
C LEU A 38 8.12 -3.58 -4.24
N ARG A 39 8.85 -2.67 -3.62
CA ARG A 39 9.09 -2.70 -2.18
C ARG A 39 8.41 -1.53 -1.55
N ILE A 40 7.63 -1.81 -0.50
CA ILE A 40 6.88 -0.79 0.23
C ILE A 40 7.26 -0.88 1.69
N GLU A 41 7.63 0.27 2.27
CA GLU A 41 7.92 0.37 3.69
C GLU A 41 6.84 1.20 4.36
N PHE A 42 6.12 0.56 5.28
CA PHE A 42 5.08 1.20 6.07
C PHE A 42 5.64 1.54 7.43
N CYS A 43 5.30 2.72 7.92
CA CYS A 43 5.84 3.24 9.17
C CYS A 43 4.75 3.77 10.08
N VAL A 44 5.14 3.95 11.34
CA VAL A 44 4.34 4.62 12.35
C VAL A 44 5.11 5.82 12.84
N ALA A 45 4.44 6.97 12.90
CA ALA A 45 5.02 8.18 13.43
C ALA A 45 5.03 8.15 14.96
N ARG A 46 6.18 8.49 15.54
CA ARG A 46 6.35 8.67 16.98
C ARG A 46 6.85 10.07 17.22
N LYS A 47 5.96 10.93 17.69
CA LYS A 47 6.29 12.32 17.95
C LYS A 47 7.01 12.43 19.29
N ASP A 48 8.03 13.28 19.32
CA ASP A 48 8.73 13.60 20.57
C ASP A 48 7.83 14.45 21.47
N ASP A 49 8.01 14.32 22.79
CA ASP A 49 7.25 15.13 23.74
C ASP A 49 7.65 16.59 23.61
N PRO A 50 6.73 17.50 23.24
CA PRO A 50 7.06 18.91 23.14
C PRO A 50 7.05 19.57 24.52
N PRO A 51 7.64 20.75 24.66
CA PRO A 51 7.44 21.56 25.85
C PRO A 51 5.96 21.84 26.06
N THR A 52 5.57 22.01 27.32
CA THR A 52 4.17 22.24 27.69
C THR A 52 3.55 23.39 26.90
N GLY A 53 2.41 23.12 26.29
CA GLY A 53 1.67 24.11 25.51
C GLY A 53 2.15 24.30 24.07
N GLN A 54 3.09 23.49 23.59
CA GLN A 54 3.58 23.59 22.23
C GLN A 54 3.34 22.30 21.45
N PRO A 55 3.09 22.38 20.13
CA PRO A 55 2.96 21.16 19.31
C PRO A 55 4.32 20.49 19.13
N ALA A 56 4.30 19.19 18.94
CA ALA A 56 5.50 18.42 18.65
C ALA A 56 6.07 18.88 17.29
N ARG A 57 7.38 19.20 17.25
CA ARG A 57 8.07 19.63 16.05
C ARG A 57 8.99 18.57 15.46
N THR A 58 9.34 17.58 16.25
CA THR A 58 10.24 16.50 15.85
C THR A 58 9.62 15.16 16.21
N GLY A 59 10.15 14.13 15.62
CA GLY A 59 9.70 12.79 15.86
C GLY A 59 10.47 11.80 15.02
N ARG A 60 10.03 10.56 15.06
CA ARG A 60 10.65 9.48 14.30
C ARG A 60 9.58 8.73 13.53
N SER A 61 9.96 8.30 12.33
CA SER A 61 9.16 7.39 11.53
C SER A 61 9.76 6.00 11.68
N ILE A 62 9.01 5.10 12.27
CA ILE A 62 9.52 3.77 12.63
C ILE A 62 8.90 2.74 11.72
N PRO A 63 9.71 1.96 10.97
CA PRO A 63 9.18 0.91 10.12
C PRO A 63 8.47 -0.17 10.92
N VAL A 64 7.30 -0.58 10.44
CA VAL A 64 6.52 -1.67 11.05
C VAL A 64 6.28 -2.82 10.10
N VAL A 65 6.24 -2.56 8.79
CA VAL A 65 6.06 -3.60 7.78
C VAL A 65 6.88 -3.23 6.56
N ARG A 66 7.55 -4.24 6.01
CA ARG A 66 8.17 -4.14 4.69
C ARG A 66 7.59 -5.23 3.82
N LEU A 67 7.02 -4.84 2.68
CA LEU A 67 6.43 -5.76 1.72
C LEU A 67 7.25 -5.77 0.45
N ILE A 68 7.33 -6.95 -0.14
CA ILE A 68 7.89 -7.12 -1.49
C ILE A 68 6.80 -7.77 -2.33
N LEU A 69 6.47 -7.14 -3.46
CA LEU A 69 5.51 -7.66 -4.42
C LEU A 69 6.22 -7.90 -5.74
N ASP A 70 5.87 -9.00 -6.41
CA ASP A 70 6.28 -9.15 -7.80
C ASP A 70 5.48 -8.19 -8.69
N LEU A 71 5.78 -8.17 -9.99
CA LEU A 71 5.12 -7.24 -10.90
C LEU A 71 3.61 -7.46 -10.93
N ASP A 72 3.16 -8.71 -10.97
CA ASP A 72 1.74 -9.02 -11.01
C ASP A 72 1.04 -8.55 -9.73
N GLY A 73 1.66 -8.78 -8.57
CA GLY A 73 1.15 -8.31 -7.29
C GLY A 73 1.10 -6.80 -7.22
N ALA A 74 2.11 -6.12 -7.76
CA ALA A 74 2.14 -4.66 -7.80
C ALA A 74 1.01 -4.09 -8.66
N VAL A 75 0.79 -4.66 -9.84
CA VAL A 75 -0.31 -4.24 -10.73
C VAL A 75 -1.66 -4.48 -10.06
N ASP A 76 -1.83 -5.64 -9.43
CA ASP A 76 -3.06 -5.95 -8.72
C ASP A 76 -3.32 -4.95 -7.59
N LEU A 77 -2.28 -4.61 -6.83
CA LEU A 77 -2.39 -3.61 -5.77
C LEU A 77 -2.81 -2.25 -6.33
N PHE A 78 -2.18 -1.79 -7.42
CA PHE A 78 -2.51 -0.51 -8.02
C PHE A 78 -3.95 -0.46 -8.49
N ASN A 79 -4.43 -1.53 -9.13
CA ASN A 79 -5.81 -1.59 -9.61
C ASN A 79 -6.81 -1.54 -8.45
N LYS A 80 -6.53 -2.26 -7.37
CA LYS A 80 -7.40 -2.26 -6.20
C LYS A 80 -7.38 -0.92 -5.47
N ILE A 81 -6.22 -0.29 -5.37
CA ILE A 81 -6.11 1.05 -4.78
C ILE A 81 -6.88 2.07 -5.60
N ASN A 82 -6.74 2.04 -6.93
CA ASN A 82 -7.46 2.96 -7.79
C ASN A 82 -8.97 2.80 -7.66
N ASN A 83 -9.46 1.57 -7.61
CA ASN A 83 -10.88 1.30 -7.44
C ASN A 83 -11.39 1.77 -6.08
N LEU A 84 -10.62 1.51 -5.04
CA LEU A 84 -10.98 1.95 -3.68
C LEU A 84 -10.97 3.48 -3.58
N GLN A 85 -9.96 4.13 -4.17
CA GLN A 85 -9.86 5.59 -4.17
C GLN A 85 -11.09 6.21 -4.82
N ALA A 86 -11.50 5.70 -5.97
CA ALA A 86 -12.70 6.18 -6.66
C ALA A 86 -13.95 6.01 -5.79
N ALA A 87 -14.08 4.86 -5.12
CA ALA A 87 -15.21 4.60 -4.23
C ALA A 87 -15.22 5.57 -3.03
N LEU A 88 -14.06 5.85 -2.44
CA LEU A 88 -13.95 6.76 -1.31
C LEU A 88 -14.23 8.21 -1.72
N GLU A 89 -13.79 8.61 -2.91
CA GLU A 89 -14.09 9.94 -3.46
C GLU A 89 -15.59 10.10 -3.71
N ASN A 90 -16.23 9.09 -4.29
CA ASN A 90 -17.66 9.11 -4.56
C ASN A 90 -18.49 9.11 -3.27
N ALA A 91 -17.99 8.47 -2.22
CA ALA A 91 -18.64 8.45 -0.91
C ALA A 91 -18.38 9.72 -0.09
N GLY A 92 -17.52 10.60 -0.57
CA GLY A 92 -17.18 11.84 0.13
C GLY A 92 -16.22 11.65 1.30
N VAL A 93 -15.59 10.47 1.42
CA VAL A 93 -14.65 10.18 2.50
C VAL A 93 -13.34 10.92 2.29
N ILE A 94 -12.91 11.02 1.02
CA ILE A 94 -11.71 11.76 0.64
C ILE A 94 -12.06 12.73 -0.47
N ARG A 95 -11.26 13.80 -0.59
CA ARG A 95 -11.42 14.77 -1.67
C ARG A 95 -10.87 14.21 -2.96
N LYS A 96 -11.55 14.52 -4.07
CA LYS A 96 -11.01 14.26 -5.38
C LYS A 96 -9.68 14.99 -5.51
N THR A 97 -8.63 14.25 -5.83
CA THR A 97 -7.33 14.83 -6.09
C THR A 97 -7.43 15.68 -7.36
N PRO A 98 -7.07 16.99 -7.29
CA PRO A 98 -7.10 17.80 -8.49
C PRO A 98 -6.12 17.24 -9.51
N THR A 99 -6.59 17.16 -10.76
CA THR A 99 -5.74 16.77 -11.87
C THR A 99 -4.76 17.90 -12.13
N ILE A 100 -3.48 17.65 -11.89
CA ILE A 100 -2.45 18.61 -12.22
C ILE A 100 -2.19 18.46 -13.71
N SER A 101 -2.68 19.39 -14.49
CA SER A 101 -2.26 19.49 -15.88
C SER A 101 -0.92 20.20 -15.90
N ALA A 102 0.06 19.47 -16.37
CA ALA A 102 1.38 20.05 -16.58
C ALA A 102 1.35 21.05 -17.71
#